data_74189ae88025a78dcadf89074b33124a
#
_entry.id   74189ae88025a78dcadf89074b33124a
#
_cell.length_a   1.000
_cell.length_b   1.000
_cell.length_c   1.000
_cell.angle_alpha   90.00
_cell.angle_beta   90.00
_cell.angle_gamma   90.00
#
_symmetry.space_group_name_H-M   'P 1'
#
loop_
_entity.id
_entity.type
_entity.pdbx_description
1 polymer ?
#
loop_
_entity_poly.entity_id
_entity_poly.type
_entity_poly.pdbx_seq_one_letter_code
_entity_poly.pdbx_strand_id
1 'polypeptide(L)'
;MELVAAPAVIEAIRERGGALYVWPRKARCCGGAITLEAATEHPDKVFRRVEAEGIDLYLTVGMMVPDALHVEISRRGRLRAFWNGLAWVV
;
A
#
# COMPACT_ATOMS: atom_id res chain seq x y z
N MET A 1 -13.36 1.75 -1.11
CA MET A 1 -12.08 2.32 -0.62
C MET A 1 -11.58 3.38 -1.59
N GLU A 2 -11.07 4.46 -1.08
CA GLU A 2 -10.50 5.52 -1.89
C GLU A 2 -8.98 5.37 -1.96
N LEU A 3 -8.41 5.49 -3.16
CA LEU A 3 -6.97 5.53 -3.35
C LEU A 3 -6.54 6.99 -3.48
N VAL A 4 -5.72 7.46 -2.55
CA VAL A 4 -5.22 8.82 -2.55
C VAL A 4 -3.76 8.80 -2.96
N ALA A 5 -3.50 9.24 -4.19
CA ALA A 5 -2.15 9.27 -4.73
C ALA A 5 -2.05 10.39 -5.77
N ALA A 6 -0.88 11.04 -5.80
CA ALA A 6 -0.63 12.04 -6.84
C ALA A 6 -0.59 11.40 -8.21
N PRO A 7 -0.95 12.12 -9.28
CA PRO A 7 -0.91 11.56 -10.63
C PRO A 7 0.46 10.96 -11.01
N ALA A 8 1.53 11.58 -10.57
CA ALA A 8 2.87 11.07 -10.83
C ALA A 8 3.11 9.69 -10.19
N VAL A 9 2.52 9.45 -9.03
CA VAL A 9 2.62 8.15 -8.35
C VAL A 9 1.85 7.09 -9.14
N ILE A 10 0.65 7.40 -9.59
CA ILE A 10 -0.15 6.48 -10.40
C ILE A 10 0.59 6.13 -11.69
N GLU A 11 1.19 7.10 -12.34
CA GLU A 11 1.96 6.85 -13.55
C GLU A 11 3.18 5.98 -13.29
N ALA A 12 3.89 6.22 -12.19
CA ALA A 12 5.03 5.41 -11.83
C ALA A 12 4.63 3.94 -11.61
N ILE A 13 3.49 3.71 -10.99
CA ILE A 13 2.98 2.36 -10.79
C ILE A 13 2.62 1.73 -12.14
N ARG A 14 1.97 2.47 -13.03
CA ARG A 14 1.62 1.99 -14.36
C ARG A 14 2.84 1.62 -15.19
N GLU A 15 3.89 2.40 -15.11
CA GLU A 15 5.15 2.12 -15.79
C GLU A 15 5.82 0.85 -15.30
N ARG A 16 5.53 0.47 -14.05
CA ARG A 16 6.07 -0.74 -13.43
C ARG A 16 5.16 -1.95 -13.55
N GLY A 17 4.10 -1.87 -14.38
CA GLY A 17 3.20 -2.97 -14.63
C GLY A 17 1.75 -2.73 -14.25
N GLY A 18 1.45 -1.65 -13.56
CA GLY A 18 0.08 -1.28 -13.23
C GLY A 18 -0.51 -1.93 -11.98
N ALA A 19 0.23 -2.79 -11.30
CA ALA A 19 -0.23 -3.45 -10.10
C ALA A 19 0.54 -2.96 -8.87
N LEU A 20 -0.16 -2.78 -7.77
CA LEU A 20 0.44 -2.41 -6.50
C LEU A 20 0.00 -3.41 -5.44
N TYR A 21 0.97 -3.95 -4.72
CA TYR A 21 0.76 -4.91 -3.64
C TYR A 21 1.07 -4.23 -2.32
N VAL A 22 0.15 -4.29 -1.38
CA VAL A 22 0.29 -3.65 -0.07
C VAL A 22 0.06 -4.68 1.01
N TRP A 23 0.95 -4.71 2.00
CA TRP A 23 0.84 -5.63 3.12
C TRP A 23 1.33 -4.95 4.40
N PRO A 24 0.79 -5.39 5.57
CA PRO A 24 1.26 -4.84 6.84
C PRO A 24 2.59 -5.44 7.24
N ARG A 25 3.41 -4.62 7.85
CA ARG A 25 4.67 -5.06 8.43
C ARG A 25 4.75 -4.58 9.88
N LYS A 26 4.99 -5.52 10.78
CA LYS A 26 5.12 -5.19 12.18
C LYS A 26 6.50 -4.58 12.44
N ALA A 27 6.53 -3.40 13.02
CA ALA A 27 7.78 -2.76 13.38
C ALA A 27 8.37 -3.46 14.61
N ARG A 28 9.67 -3.66 14.61
CA ARG A 28 10.36 -4.31 15.72
C ARG A 28 10.53 -3.40 16.93
N CYS A 29 10.53 -2.11 16.69
CA CYS A 29 10.64 -1.13 17.77
C CYS A 29 9.28 -0.48 18.01
N CYS A 30 9.23 0.36 19.01
CA CYS A 30 8.09 1.25 19.26
C CYS A 30 6.78 0.55 19.59
N GLY A 31 6.84 -0.53 20.36
CA GLY A 31 5.65 -1.10 20.96
C GLY A 31 4.71 -1.83 20.01
N GLY A 32 5.20 -2.31 18.90
CA GLY A 32 4.39 -3.13 18.00
C GLY A 32 3.55 -2.34 17.02
N ALA A 33 3.99 -1.15 16.65
CA ALA A 33 3.34 -0.39 15.59
C ALA A 33 3.35 -1.16 14.29
N ILE A 34 2.26 -1.08 13.54
CA ILE A 34 2.17 -1.70 12.22
C ILE A 34 2.34 -0.62 11.17
N THR A 35 3.24 -0.87 10.22
CA THR A 35 3.41 -0.04 9.05
C THR A 35 2.97 -0.81 7.82
N LEU A 36 2.73 -0.10 6.73
CA LEU A 36 2.42 -0.73 5.46
C LEU A 36 3.63 -0.69 4.55
N GLU A 37 3.81 -1.78 3.82
CA GLU A 37 4.76 -1.82 2.72
C GLU A 37 4.03 -1.93 1.41
N ALA A 38 4.63 -1.40 0.37
CA ALA A 38 4.06 -1.42 -0.96
C ALA A 38 5.13 -1.80 -1.99
N ALA A 39 4.73 -2.56 -2.98
CA ALA A 39 5.62 -2.94 -4.08
C ALA A 39 4.82 -3.15 -5.35
N THR A 40 5.50 -3.04 -6.49
CA THR A 40 4.90 -3.32 -7.79
C THR A 40 5.17 -4.74 -8.25
N GLU A 41 6.02 -5.48 -7.55
CA GLU A 41 6.28 -6.89 -7.82
C GLU A 41 5.51 -7.73 -6.80
N HIS A 42 4.99 -8.87 -7.26
CA HIS A 42 4.20 -9.75 -6.42
C HIS A 42 5.09 -10.42 -5.36
N PRO A 43 4.93 -10.08 -4.09
CA PRO A 43 5.68 -10.75 -3.03
C PRO A 43 5.12 -12.17 -2.79
N ASP A 44 5.87 -12.94 -2.01
CA ASP A 44 5.46 -14.30 -1.67
C ASP A 44 4.42 -14.30 -0.54
N LYS A 45 3.23 -13.79 -0.86
CA LYS A 45 2.11 -13.66 0.07
C LYS A 45 0.81 -13.82 -0.70
N VAL A 46 -0.27 -14.08 0.02
CA VAL A 46 -1.59 -14.20 -0.57
C VAL A 46 -2.28 -12.84 -0.54
N PHE A 47 -2.74 -12.41 -1.70
CA PHE A 47 -3.40 -11.11 -1.86
C PHE A 47 -4.80 -11.27 -2.42
N ARG A 48 -5.62 -10.26 -2.20
CA ARG A 48 -6.90 -10.12 -2.88
C ARG A 48 -6.94 -8.77 -3.58
N ARG A 49 -7.62 -8.73 -4.71
CA ARG A 49 -7.79 -7.49 -5.46
C ARG A 49 -8.82 -6.61 -4.78
N VAL A 50 -8.49 -5.33 -4.69
CA VAL A 50 -9.39 -4.31 -4.16
C VAL A 50 -9.58 -3.26 -5.24
N GLU A 51 -10.80 -2.79 -5.42
CA GLU A 51 -11.08 -1.79 -6.42
C GLU A 51 -10.39 -0.46 -6.09
N ALA A 52 -9.66 0.07 -7.08
CA ALA A 52 -8.97 1.34 -6.97
C ALA A 52 -8.87 1.98 -8.33
N GLU A 53 -8.95 3.30 -8.38
CA GLU A 53 -8.87 4.01 -9.64
C GLU A 53 -7.45 4.04 -10.19
N GLY A 54 -7.31 3.68 -11.46
CA GLY A 54 -6.09 3.86 -12.22
C GLY A 54 -5.06 2.76 -12.09
N ILE A 55 -5.17 1.89 -11.12
CA ILE A 55 -4.22 0.79 -10.91
C ILE A 55 -4.95 -0.45 -10.41
N ASP A 56 -4.27 -1.59 -10.51
CA ASP A 56 -4.73 -2.83 -9.89
C ASP A 56 -4.15 -2.90 -8.48
N LEU A 57 -4.98 -2.74 -7.48
CA LEU A 57 -4.55 -2.75 -6.09
C LEU A 57 -4.82 -4.11 -5.45
N TYR A 58 -3.82 -4.63 -4.76
CA TYR A 58 -3.90 -5.91 -4.05
C TYR A 58 -3.53 -5.71 -2.60
N LEU A 59 -4.38 -6.17 -1.70
CA LEU A 59 -4.12 -6.14 -0.27
C LEU A 59 -3.96 -7.56 0.26
N THR A 60 -3.11 -7.74 1.24
CA THR A 60 -2.91 -9.05 1.87
C THR A 60 -4.24 -9.56 2.42
N VAL A 61 -4.50 -10.84 2.21
CA VAL A 61 -5.67 -11.48 2.79
C VAL A 61 -5.58 -11.42 4.31
N GLY A 62 -6.70 -11.04 4.95
CA GLY A 62 -6.75 -10.84 6.40
C GLY A 62 -6.48 -9.42 6.84
N MET A 63 -5.96 -8.59 5.95
CA MET A 63 -5.78 -7.17 6.24
C MET A 63 -7.11 -6.44 6.17
N MET A 64 -7.36 -5.54 7.12
CA MET A 64 -8.53 -4.70 7.07
C MET A 64 -8.41 -3.73 5.89
N VAL A 65 -9.49 -3.58 5.11
CA VAL A 65 -9.52 -2.62 4.02
C VAL A 65 -9.77 -1.23 4.59
N PRO A 66 -8.85 -0.28 4.40
CA PRO A 66 -9.06 1.08 4.92
C PRO A 66 -10.08 1.83 4.07
N ASP A 67 -10.69 2.86 4.64
CA ASP A 67 -11.58 3.73 3.88
C ASP A 67 -10.82 4.50 2.81
N ALA A 68 -9.61 4.92 3.11
CA ALA A 68 -8.74 5.60 2.18
C ALA A 68 -7.30 5.10 2.36
N LEU A 69 -6.66 4.76 1.27
CA LEU A 69 -5.27 4.35 1.26
C LEU A 69 -4.45 5.43 0.56
N HIS A 70 -3.45 5.94 1.26
CA HIS A 70 -2.53 6.92 0.71
C HIS A 70 -1.29 6.22 0.19
N VAL A 71 -0.86 6.58 -1.01
CA VAL A 71 0.34 6.03 -1.62
C VAL A 71 1.21 7.18 -2.10
N GLU A 72 2.48 7.12 -1.77
CA GLU A 72 3.45 8.11 -2.22
C GLU A 72 4.73 7.43 -2.67
N ILE A 73 5.55 8.19 -3.40
CA ILE A 73 6.85 7.72 -3.84
C ILE A 73 7.92 8.58 -3.20
N SER A 74 8.94 7.94 -2.64
CA SER A 74 10.04 8.65 -2.00
C SER A 74 11.02 9.18 -3.05
N ARG A 75 11.96 10.02 -2.61
CA ARG A 75 13.01 10.54 -3.48
C ARG A 75 13.85 9.44 -4.12
N ARG A 76 13.93 8.30 -3.46
CA ARG A 76 14.69 7.15 -3.97
C ARG A 76 13.86 6.23 -4.85
N GLY A 77 12.64 6.63 -5.19
CA GLY A 77 11.76 5.84 -6.01
C GLY A 77 11.08 4.69 -5.28
N ARG A 78 11.08 4.69 -3.97
CA ARG A 78 10.41 3.67 -3.17
C ARG A 78 8.95 4.05 -2.96
N LEU A 79 8.07 3.10 -3.17
CA LEU A 79 6.66 3.28 -2.89
C LEU A 79 6.40 3.09 -1.40
N ARG A 80 5.51 3.93 -0.87
CA ARG A 80 5.10 3.87 0.52
C ARG A 80 3.59 3.96 0.57
N ALA A 81 2.99 3.16 1.44
CA ALA A 81 1.56 3.18 1.64
C ALA A 81 1.23 3.43 3.11
N PHE A 82 0.18 4.18 3.35
CA PHE A 82 -0.30 4.43 4.69
C PHE A 82 -1.76 4.82 4.63
N TRP A 83 -2.48 4.67 5.73
CA TRP A 83 -3.81 5.26 5.81
C TRP A 83 -3.94 6.12 7.04
N ASN A 84 -4.71 7.17 6.87
CA ASN A 84 -4.86 8.20 7.88
C ASN A 84 -5.82 7.74 8.98
N GLY A 85 -5.54 8.16 10.20
CA GLY A 85 -6.43 7.92 11.33
C GLY A 85 -6.39 6.52 11.89
N LEU A 86 -5.58 5.66 11.34
CA LEU A 86 -5.44 4.35 11.91
C LEU A 86 -4.53 4.41 13.12
N ALA A 87 -5.01 3.91 14.19
CA ALA A 87 -4.13 3.61 15.28
C ALA A 87 -3.26 2.44 14.85
N TRP A 88 -2.08 2.70 14.44
CA TRP A 88 -1.12 1.70 14.02
C TRP A 88 -0.66 0.85 15.19
N VAL A 89 -1.38 0.89 16.20
CA VAL A 89 -1.12 0.21 17.43
C VAL A 89 -2.01 -1.01 17.49
N VAL A 90 -1.41 -2.09 17.68
CA VAL A 90 -2.12 -3.34 17.84
C VAL A 90 -2.27 -3.65 19.30
#